data_91c2cc60bedfcf493876905f24e91067
#
_entry.id   91c2cc60bedfcf493876905f24e91067
#
_cell.length_a   1.000
_cell.length_b   1.000
_cell.length_c   1.000
_cell.angle_alpha   90.00
_cell.angle_beta   90.00
_cell.angle_gamma   90.00
#
_symmetry.space_group_name_H-M   'P 1'
#
loop_
_entity.id
_entity.type
_entity.pdbx_description
1 polymer ?
#
loop_
_entity_poly.entity_id
_entity_poly.type
_entity_poly.pdbx_seq_one_letter_code
_entity_poly.pdbx_strand_id
1 'polypeptide(L)'
;TQDEVIRREIGVSEGGLYSRSLLRKALLKLRRLGYFSDVQISTSEVENMKDKIDVNFSVEETQTGSVSFSMSHSNNYGISFGAGIQEKNIFGSGNTLNAELKVSESFNKISFYFMNPNFNDEGHSVSLGAFKSEINDDDVAKNSYTIDSTGANIGYGVPLNDDTRLNGSLEYSKNNIKCSTLFSGSGYESSQCATKSRDEFKLNANWTKNTLNDYLYPSEGINNSLDANISLPLGDYRYYSVSANHSSYAPVSNTTTLKLTGSLDLAKGYSGKVLPFYKRLFGGGSGSVRGFGNKTLGPLYPNGKAKGGELAILGSANLITPAFFFEDNDKMR
;
A
#
# COMPACT_ATOMS: atom_id res chain seq x y z
N THR A 1 -10.40 19.60 15.01
CA THR A 1 -9.66 19.76 13.73
C THR A 1 -9.31 21.23 13.57
N GLN A 2 -8.08 21.51 13.17
CA GLN A 2 -7.60 22.88 12.95
C GLN A 2 -8.31 23.48 11.73
N ASP A 3 -8.58 24.79 11.78
CA ASP A 3 -9.30 25.52 10.73
C ASP A 3 -8.60 25.42 9.36
N GLU A 4 -7.27 25.43 9.36
CA GLU A 4 -6.44 25.28 8.17
C GLU A 4 -6.70 23.93 7.42
N VAL A 5 -6.94 22.87 8.16
CA VAL A 5 -7.26 21.53 7.57
C VAL A 5 -8.58 21.59 6.81
N ILE A 6 -9.55 22.32 7.31
CA ILE A 6 -10.86 22.50 6.67
C ILE A 6 -10.72 23.41 5.45
N ARG A 7 -10.07 24.57 5.60
CA ARG A 7 -9.93 25.59 4.55
C ARG A 7 -9.23 25.08 3.30
N ARG A 8 -8.17 24.30 3.44
CA ARG A 8 -7.45 23.73 2.27
C ARG A 8 -8.30 22.77 1.45
N GLU A 9 -9.24 22.07 2.07
CA GLU A 9 -10.13 21.12 1.34
C GLU A 9 -11.30 21.83 0.66
N ILE A 10 -11.69 23.00 1.14
CA ILE A 10 -12.81 23.78 0.59
C ILE A 10 -12.50 24.20 -0.84
N GLY A 11 -11.26 24.63 -1.15
CA GLY A 11 -10.86 25.04 -2.49
C GLY A 11 -11.62 26.23 -3.05
N VAL A 12 -12.24 27.04 -2.18
CA VAL A 12 -12.93 28.29 -2.51
C VAL A 12 -12.22 29.41 -1.81
N SER A 13 -11.78 30.42 -2.56
CA SER A 13 -11.09 31.58 -2.02
C SER A 13 -12.09 32.60 -1.51
N GLU A 14 -11.79 33.26 -0.39
CA GLU A 14 -12.54 34.42 0.09
C GLU A 14 -12.51 35.54 -0.95
N GLY A 15 -13.66 36.17 -1.18
CA GLY A 15 -13.83 37.16 -2.25
C GLY A 15 -13.89 36.62 -3.67
N GLY A 16 -13.84 35.28 -3.85
CA GLY A 16 -13.98 34.62 -5.13
C GLY A 16 -15.44 34.55 -5.62
N LEU A 17 -15.62 34.08 -6.85
CA LEU A 17 -16.97 33.90 -7.44
C LEU A 17 -17.69 32.72 -6.76
N TYR A 18 -18.95 32.97 -6.38
CA TYR A 18 -19.82 31.92 -5.84
C TYR A 18 -20.10 30.83 -6.87
N SER A 19 -19.86 29.59 -6.48
CA SER A 19 -20.15 28.43 -7.34
C SER A 19 -20.72 27.27 -6.53
N ARG A 20 -21.97 26.92 -6.79
CA ARG A 20 -22.63 25.74 -6.16
C ARG A 20 -21.90 24.44 -6.43
N SER A 21 -21.30 24.29 -7.62
CA SER A 21 -20.56 23.09 -7.97
C SER A 21 -19.29 22.94 -7.15
N LEU A 22 -18.56 24.04 -6.89
CA LEU A 22 -17.37 24.04 -6.04
C LEU A 22 -17.73 23.74 -4.57
N LEU A 23 -18.80 24.36 -4.05
CA LEU A 23 -19.27 24.07 -2.69
C LEU A 23 -19.70 22.60 -2.51
N ARG A 24 -20.37 22.01 -3.52
CA ARG A 24 -20.71 20.59 -3.50
C ARG A 24 -19.46 19.69 -3.51
N LYS A 25 -18.43 20.05 -4.29
CA LYS A 25 -17.15 19.35 -4.28
C LYS A 25 -16.46 19.48 -2.92
N ALA A 26 -16.45 20.68 -2.33
CA ALA A 26 -15.91 20.92 -0.99
C ALA A 26 -16.61 20.05 0.05
N LEU A 27 -17.94 19.99 0.05
CA LEU A 27 -18.71 19.14 0.95
C LEU A 27 -18.30 17.66 0.83
N LEU A 28 -18.19 17.16 -0.42
CA LEU A 28 -17.78 15.77 -0.65
C LEU A 28 -16.33 15.50 -0.20
N LYS A 29 -15.41 16.45 -0.41
CA LYS A 29 -14.03 16.34 0.06
C LYS A 29 -13.98 16.28 1.59
N LEU A 30 -14.65 17.21 2.29
CA LEU A 30 -14.68 17.23 3.76
C LEU A 30 -15.28 15.94 4.34
N ARG A 31 -16.36 15.41 3.77
CA ARG A 31 -16.95 14.14 4.20
C ARG A 31 -16.02 12.95 3.96
N ARG A 32 -15.23 12.96 2.88
CA ARG A 32 -14.26 11.90 2.56
C ARG A 32 -13.06 11.85 3.52
N LEU A 33 -12.74 12.95 4.21
CA LEU A 33 -11.69 12.94 5.23
C LEU A 33 -12.00 11.97 6.37
N GLY A 34 -13.31 11.78 6.68
CA GLY A 34 -13.73 10.94 7.79
C GLY A 34 -13.41 11.52 9.16
N TYR A 35 -13.23 12.85 9.26
CA TYR A 35 -12.98 13.58 10.51
C TYR A 35 -14.26 14.11 11.13
N PHE A 36 -15.36 14.10 10.37
CA PHE A 36 -16.63 14.72 10.73
C PHE A 36 -17.76 13.71 10.61
N SER A 37 -18.65 13.70 11.61
CA SER A 37 -19.91 12.95 11.58
C SER A 37 -20.94 13.64 10.69
N ASP A 38 -20.94 14.99 10.67
CA ASP A 38 -21.78 15.79 9.77
C ASP A 38 -21.01 17.01 9.26
N VAL A 39 -21.34 17.41 8.03
CA VAL A 39 -20.83 18.63 7.38
C VAL A 39 -21.99 19.30 6.68
N GLN A 40 -22.30 20.53 7.09
CA GLN A 40 -23.35 21.37 6.54
C GLN A 40 -22.79 22.65 5.95
N ILE A 41 -23.38 23.09 4.86
CA ILE A 41 -23.05 24.38 4.23
C ILE A 41 -24.31 25.22 4.21
N SER A 42 -24.24 26.41 4.78
CA SER A 42 -25.29 27.41 4.72
C SER A 42 -24.77 28.68 4.07
N THR A 43 -25.67 29.42 3.42
CA THR A 43 -25.34 30.71 2.79
C THR A 43 -26.27 31.78 3.34
N SER A 44 -25.71 32.95 3.66
CA SER A 44 -26.45 34.11 4.10
C SER A 44 -26.04 35.36 3.31
N GLU A 45 -26.96 36.29 3.11
CA GLU A 45 -26.66 37.57 2.49
C GLU A 45 -25.87 38.44 3.46
N VAL A 46 -24.89 39.17 2.93
CA VAL A 46 -24.12 40.14 3.73
C VAL A 46 -24.92 41.43 3.85
N GLU A 47 -25.09 41.96 5.07
CA GLU A 47 -25.78 43.21 5.31
C GLU A 47 -25.17 44.36 4.47
N ASN A 48 -26.03 45.05 3.75
CA ASN A 48 -25.68 46.21 2.87
C ASN A 48 -24.81 45.91 1.66
N MET A 49 -24.63 44.61 1.26
CA MET A 49 -23.86 44.18 0.09
C MET A 49 -24.63 43.15 -0.72
N LYS A 50 -25.46 43.56 -1.66
CA LYS A 50 -26.34 42.71 -2.49
C LYS A 50 -25.59 41.79 -3.45
N ASP A 51 -24.29 42.02 -3.65
CA ASP A 51 -23.41 41.25 -4.53
C ASP A 51 -22.53 40.26 -3.80
N LYS A 52 -22.67 40.17 -2.45
CA LYS A 52 -21.89 39.28 -1.61
C LYS A 52 -22.75 38.35 -0.78
N ILE A 53 -22.24 37.14 -0.58
CA ILE A 53 -22.83 36.13 0.30
C ILE A 53 -21.76 35.58 1.23
N ASP A 54 -22.15 35.33 2.46
CA ASP A 54 -21.36 34.54 3.40
C ASP A 54 -21.64 33.07 3.20
N VAL A 55 -20.58 32.27 3.17
CA VAL A 55 -20.66 30.82 3.11
C VAL A 55 -20.16 30.24 4.42
N ASN A 56 -21.06 29.67 5.19
CA ASN A 56 -20.74 29.10 6.49
C ASN A 56 -20.64 27.58 6.39
N PHE A 57 -19.50 27.02 6.80
CA PHE A 57 -19.29 25.60 6.97
C PHE A 57 -19.45 25.23 8.44
N SER A 58 -20.45 24.44 8.76
CA SER A 58 -20.66 23.86 10.08
C SER A 58 -20.24 22.41 10.06
N VAL A 59 -19.33 22.02 10.95
CA VAL A 59 -18.82 20.65 11.03
C VAL A 59 -19.00 20.10 12.43
N GLU A 60 -19.39 18.84 12.53
CA GLU A 60 -19.44 18.09 13.78
C GLU A 60 -18.31 17.04 13.74
N GLU A 61 -17.34 17.16 14.64
CA GLU A 61 -16.20 16.26 14.68
C GLU A 61 -16.58 14.88 15.18
N THR A 62 -15.91 13.86 14.63
CA THR A 62 -16.02 12.47 15.08
C THR A 62 -14.67 11.93 15.53
N GLN A 63 -14.70 10.77 16.17
CA GLN A 63 -13.50 10.08 16.60
C GLN A 63 -12.73 9.55 15.38
N THR A 64 -11.48 9.99 15.20
CA THR A 64 -10.61 9.65 14.06
C THR A 64 -9.62 8.55 14.40
N GLY A 65 -9.45 8.27 15.70
CA GLY A 65 -8.61 7.19 16.20
C GLY A 65 -9.32 5.84 16.18
N SER A 66 -8.61 4.80 15.84
CA SER A 66 -9.07 3.42 15.89
C SER A 66 -8.01 2.48 16.46
N VAL A 67 -8.46 1.51 17.23
CA VAL A 67 -7.65 0.39 17.68
C VAL A 67 -8.23 -0.88 17.06
N SER A 68 -7.38 -1.66 16.43
CA SER A 68 -7.79 -2.91 15.77
C SER A 68 -7.03 -4.09 16.35
N PHE A 69 -7.76 -5.21 16.49
CA PHE A 69 -7.18 -6.51 16.78
C PHE A 69 -7.63 -7.48 15.70
N SER A 70 -6.71 -8.29 15.22
CA SER A 70 -7.00 -9.29 14.20
C SER A 70 -6.38 -10.62 14.57
N MET A 71 -7.08 -11.68 14.23
CA MET A 71 -6.58 -13.05 14.28
C MET A 71 -6.89 -13.69 12.94
N SER A 72 -5.90 -14.33 12.33
CA SER A 72 -6.06 -15.03 11.07
C SER A 72 -5.30 -16.35 11.09
N HIS A 73 -5.74 -17.29 10.27
CA HIS A 73 -5.03 -18.54 10.02
C HIS A 73 -4.76 -18.69 8.53
N SER A 74 -3.56 -19.08 8.18
CA SER A 74 -3.21 -19.46 6.82
C SER A 74 -2.30 -20.68 6.81
N ASN A 75 -2.41 -21.50 5.76
CA ASN A 75 -1.57 -22.69 5.60
C ASN A 75 -0.07 -22.34 5.43
N ASN A 76 0.25 -21.10 5.12
CA ASN A 76 1.62 -20.65 4.87
C ASN A 76 2.28 -20.03 6.10
N TYR A 77 1.50 -19.36 6.96
CA TYR A 77 2.02 -18.57 8.09
C TYR A 77 1.49 -19.05 9.44
N GLY A 78 0.68 -20.14 9.45
CA GLY A 78 0.04 -20.61 10.67
C GLY A 78 -1.00 -19.62 11.20
N ILE A 79 -1.14 -19.55 12.51
CA ILE A 79 -1.97 -18.58 13.22
C ILE A 79 -1.21 -17.26 13.31
N SER A 80 -1.88 -16.18 12.95
CA SER A 80 -1.32 -14.83 13.01
C SER A 80 -2.19 -13.94 13.88
N PHE A 81 -1.57 -13.13 14.72
CA PHE A 81 -2.20 -12.10 15.53
C PHE A 81 -1.74 -10.73 15.06
N GLY A 82 -2.65 -9.79 14.98
CA GLY A 82 -2.36 -8.39 14.67
C GLY A 82 -2.97 -7.46 15.70
N ALA A 83 -2.25 -6.41 16.04
CA ALA A 83 -2.77 -5.27 16.80
C ALA A 83 -2.34 -3.99 16.08
N GLY A 84 -3.25 -3.04 15.95
CA GLY A 84 -2.97 -1.77 15.28
C GLY A 84 -3.62 -0.60 15.99
N ILE A 85 -2.94 0.52 15.99
CA ILE A 85 -3.46 1.82 16.41
C ILE A 85 -3.31 2.75 15.20
N GLN A 86 -4.39 3.37 14.79
CA GLN A 86 -4.40 4.37 13.73
C GLN A 86 -5.10 5.64 14.23
N GLU A 87 -4.47 6.77 14.02
CA GLU A 87 -5.05 8.09 14.19
C GLU A 87 -4.88 8.86 12.87
N LYS A 88 -6.00 9.28 12.27
CA LYS A 88 -6.00 9.96 10.96
C LYS A 88 -5.89 11.47 11.05
N ASN A 89 -6.12 12.02 12.23
CA ASN A 89 -6.17 13.47 12.44
C ASN A 89 -5.50 13.84 13.77
N ILE A 90 -4.24 13.41 13.96
CA ILE A 90 -3.52 13.59 15.22
C ILE A 90 -3.49 15.07 15.62
N PHE A 91 -3.95 15.38 16.82
CA PHE A 91 -4.08 16.76 17.36
C PHE A 91 -4.86 17.73 16.44
N GLY A 92 -5.76 17.21 15.60
CA GLY A 92 -6.54 18.02 14.66
C GLY A 92 -5.76 18.57 13.46
N SER A 93 -4.54 18.11 13.25
CA SER A 93 -3.63 18.63 12.20
C SER A 93 -3.85 17.99 10.82
N GLY A 94 -4.73 16.99 10.70
CA GLY A 94 -4.89 16.21 9.47
C GLY A 94 -3.75 15.23 9.19
N ASN A 95 -2.78 15.11 10.10
CA ASN A 95 -1.69 14.16 9.98
C ASN A 95 -2.13 12.77 10.45
N THR A 96 -1.59 11.75 9.79
CA THR A 96 -1.88 10.35 10.11
C THR A 96 -0.73 9.74 10.91
N LEU A 97 -1.08 9.03 11.96
CA LEU A 97 -0.17 8.18 12.72
C LEU A 97 -0.69 6.74 12.68
N ASN A 98 0.18 5.79 12.39
CA ASN A 98 -0.14 4.38 12.39
C ASN A 98 0.96 3.59 13.09
N ALA A 99 0.59 2.72 14.02
CA ALA A 99 1.47 1.75 14.64
C ALA A 99 0.84 0.36 14.51
N GLU A 100 1.60 -0.61 14.04
CA GLU A 100 1.13 -1.97 13.77
C GLU A 100 2.09 -3.00 14.34
N LEU A 101 1.53 -4.00 15.00
CA LEU A 101 2.20 -5.21 15.44
C LEU A 101 1.55 -6.41 14.74
N LYS A 102 2.36 -7.25 14.10
CA LYS A 102 1.95 -8.55 13.56
C LYS A 102 2.87 -9.63 14.12
N VAL A 103 2.28 -10.72 14.60
CA VAL A 103 2.99 -11.86 15.14
C VAL A 103 2.41 -13.14 14.57
N SER A 104 3.27 -13.98 14.01
CA SER A 104 2.92 -15.33 13.54
C SER A 104 4.14 -16.25 13.70
N GLU A 105 3.98 -17.53 13.40
CA GLU A 105 5.09 -18.52 13.45
C GLU A 105 6.21 -18.14 12.48
N SER A 106 5.88 -17.61 11.31
CA SER A 106 6.84 -17.36 10.22
C SER A 106 7.12 -15.89 9.96
N PHE A 107 6.40 -14.97 10.61
CA PHE A 107 6.54 -13.54 10.36
C PHE A 107 6.16 -12.70 11.57
N ASN A 108 7.13 -11.94 12.05
CA ASN A 108 6.92 -10.96 13.11
C ASN A 108 7.27 -9.57 12.58
N LYS A 109 6.42 -8.57 12.85
CA LYS A 109 6.66 -7.20 12.44
C LYS A 109 6.10 -6.22 13.45
N ILE A 110 6.88 -5.22 13.79
CA ILE A 110 6.41 -3.98 14.39
C ILE A 110 6.75 -2.84 13.44
N SER A 111 5.82 -1.95 13.20
CA SER A 111 6.04 -0.79 12.35
C SER A 111 5.33 0.44 12.89
N PHE A 112 5.93 1.56 12.64
CA PHE A 112 5.45 2.90 12.95
C PHE A 112 5.48 3.72 11.66
N TYR A 113 4.42 4.49 11.39
CA TYR A 113 4.30 5.31 10.21
C TYR A 113 3.59 6.62 10.55
N PHE A 114 4.20 7.71 10.17
CA PHE A 114 3.64 9.07 10.24
C PHE A 114 3.56 9.65 8.84
N MET A 115 2.47 10.36 8.54
CA MET A 115 2.29 11.03 7.26
C MET A 115 1.60 12.38 7.45
N ASN A 116 2.19 13.41 6.87
CA ASN A 116 1.51 14.66 6.59
C ASN A 116 1.03 14.61 5.12
N PRO A 117 -0.27 14.49 4.86
CA PRO A 117 -0.80 14.34 3.49
C PRO A 117 -0.82 15.65 2.70
N ASN A 118 -0.67 16.78 3.37
CA ASN A 118 -0.68 18.12 2.77
C ASN A 118 0.45 18.97 3.39
N PHE A 119 1.68 18.60 3.06
CA PHE A 119 2.88 19.28 3.54
C PHE A 119 2.99 20.70 2.98
N ASN A 120 2.42 20.95 1.81
CA ASN A 120 2.34 22.25 1.18
C ASN A 120 0.96 22.49 0.55
N ASP A 121 0.72 23.69 0.05
CA ASP A 121 -0.56 24.11 -0.58
C ASP A 121 -0.86 23.37 -1.89
N GLU A 122 0.13 22.73 -2.50
CA GLU A 122 -0.01 21.91 -3.71
C GLU A 122 -0.49 20.48 -3.41
N GLY A 123 -0.67 20.13 -2.12
CA GLY A 123 -1.13 18.82 -1.67
C GLY A 123 -0.05 17.74 -1.72
N HIS A 124 1.23 18.14 -1.64
CA HIS A 124 2.33 17.18 -1.52
C HIS A 124 2.31 16.53 -0.14
N SER A 125 2.75 15.31 -0.05
CA SER A 125 2.83 14.58 1.22
C SER A 125 4.26 14.29 1.63
N VAL A 126 4.48 14.27 2.95
CA VAL A 126 5.74 13.79 3.55
C VAL A 126 5.41 12.67 4.50
N SER A 127 6.21 11.61 4.46
CA SER A 127 6.04 10.47 5.36
C SER A 127 7.36 10.06 6.02
N LEU A 128 7.23 9.53 7.23
CA LEU A 128 8.33 8.93 8.01
C LEU A 128 7.88 7.56 8.47
N GLY A 129 8.74 6.57 8.34
CA GLY A 129 8.46 5.22 8.80
C GLY A 129 9.66 4.61 9.53
N ALA A 130 9.37 3.71 10.45
CA ALA A 130 10.35 2.86 11.09
C ALA A 130 9.75 1.46 11.27
N PHE A 131 10.58 0.42 11.13
CA PHE A 131 10.11 -0.95 11.28
C PHE A 131 11.19 -1.87 11.80
N LYS A 132 10.73 -2.95 12.43
CA LYS A 132 11.52 -4.14 12.70
C LYS A 132 10.70 -5.35 12.29
N SER A 133 11.28 -6.24 11.50
CA SER A 133 10.62 -7.47 11.06
C SER A 133 11.57 -8.65 11.13
N GLU A 134 10.98 -9.81 11.37
CA GLU A 134 11.63 -11.11 11.34
C GLU A 134 10.80 -12.00 10.41
N ILE A 135 11.46 -12.60 9.43
CA ILE A 135 10.86 -13.55 8.49
C ILE A 135 11.57 -14.88 8.67
N ASN A 136 10.81 -15.92 9.02
CA ASN A 136 11.31 -17.29 9.10
C ASN A 136 10.73 -18.10 7.91
N ASP A 137 11.54 -18.35 6.90
CA ASP A 137 11.14 -19.08 5.69
C ASP A 137 11.32 -20.60 5.83
N ASP A 138 11.75 -21.09 6.98
CA ASP A 138 11.80 -22.55 7.27
C ASP A 138 10.40 -23.18 7.20
N ASP A 139 9.40 -22.46 7.71
CA ASP A 139 8.05 -22.97 7.83
C ASP A 139 7.23 -22.75 6.53
N VAL A 140 7.52 -21.67 5.80
CA VAL A 140 6.71 -21.25 4.64
C VAL A 140 7.12 -21.93 3.34
N ALA A 141 8.40 -21.97 3.02
CA ALA A 141 8.92 -22.51 1.77
C ALA A 141 9.99 -23.59 1.99
N LYS A 142 10.27 -23.94 3.22
CA LYS A 142 11.32 -24.90 3.61
C LYS A 142 12.70 -24.56 3.01
N ASN A 143 12.95 -23.28 2.77
CA ASN A 143 14.23 -22.78 2.26
C ASN A 143 15.29 -22.62 3.36
N SER A 144 14.87 -22.73 4.61
CA SER A 144 15.77 -22.85 5.77
C SER A 144 16.63 -21.60 6.02
N TYR A 145 15.99 -20.43 6.03
CA TYR A 145 16.65 -19.18 6.42
C TYR A 145 15.71 -18.25 7.21
N THR A 146 16.32 -17.40 8.01
CA THR A 146 15.64 -16.33 8.76
C THR A 146 16.24 -14.99 8.36
N ILE A 147 15.41 -13.95 8.23
CA ILE A 147 15.84 -12.59 7.96
C ILE A 147 15.31 -11.66 9.04
N ASP A 148 16.21 -11.08 9.81
CA ASP A 148 15.93 -10.01 10.77
C ASP A 148 16.23 -8.67 10.09
N SER A 149 15.24 -7.80 9.96
CA SER A 149 15.39 -6.48 9.32
C SER A 149 14.95 -5.39 10.28
N THR A 150 15.75 -4.34 10.40
CA THR A 150 15.39 -3.12 11.12
C THR A 150 15.70 -1.94 10.21
N GLY A 151 14.76 -1.03 10.05
CA GLY A 151 14.93 0.07 9.09
C GLY A 151 14.04 1.27 9.37
N ALA A 152 14.34 2.34 8.64
CA ALA A 152 13.57 3.57 8.62
C ALA A 152 13.49 4.12 7.19
N ASN A 153 12.45 4.86 6.90
CA ASN A 153 12.27 5.51 5.60
C ASN A 153 11.74 6.93 5.75
N ILE A 154 12.05 7.73 4.75
CA ILE A 154 11.44 9.04 4.52
C ILE A 154 10.86 9.04 3.11
N GLY A 155 9.63 9.52 2.97
CA GLY A 155 8.92 9.55 1.69
C GLY A 155 8.40 10.94 1.38
N TYR A 156 8.27 11.18 0.07
CA TYR A 156 7.67 12.38 -0.49
C TYR A 156 6.71 12.00 -1.60
N GLY A 157 5.49 12.53 -1.57
CA GLY A 157 4.45 12.23 -2.55
C GLY A 157 3.92 13.48 -3.21
N VAL A 158 3.66 13.37 -4.52
CA VAL A 158 3.15 14.46 -5.37
C VAL A 158 1.88 13.98 -6.06
N PRO A 159 0.72 14.65 -5.86
CA PRO A 159 -0.45 14.43 -6.69
C PRO A 159 -0.20 15.04 -8.07
N LEU A 160 -0.24 14.23 -9.13
CA LEU A 160 -0.12 14.72 -10.50
C LEU A 160 -1.47 15.23 -11.04
N ASN A 161 -2.54 14.60 -10.61
CA ASN A 161 -3.94 14.97 -10.83
C ASN A 161 -4.83 14.23 -9.82
N ASP A 162 -6.17 14.36 -9.95
CA ASP A 162 -7.15 13.78 -9.02
C ASP A 162 -7.05 12.23 -8.92
N ASP A 163 -6.62 11.57 -9.99
CA ASP A 163 -6.56 10.10 -10.10
C ASP A 163 -5.15 9.53 -10.02
N THR A 164 -4.12 10.38 -10.10
CA THR A 164 -2.73 9.94 -10.30
C THR A 164 -1.79 10.56 -9.27
N ARG A 165 -0.97 9.72 -8.66
CA ARG A 165 0.00 10.13 -7.65
C ARG A 165 1.37 9.52 -7.94
N LEU A 166 2.43 10.28 -7.67
CA LEU A 166 3.82 9.84 -7.69
C LEU A 166 4.39 9.94 -6.28
N ASN A 167 4.98 8.87 -5.78
CA ASN A 167 5.64 8.85 -4.48
C ASN A 167 7.09 8.40 -4.65
N GLY A 168 7.99 9.03 -3.93
CA GLY A 168 9.39 8.63 -3.83
C GLY A 168 9.74 8.40 -2.36
N SER A 169 10.61 7.44 -2.05
CA SER A 169 11.14 7.29 -0.69
C SER A 169 12.56 6.78 -0.67
N LEU A 170 13.32 7.24 0.33
CA LEU A 170 14.62 6.70 0.69
C LEU A 170 14.46 5.84 1.95
N GLU A 171 14.89 4.61 1.87
CA GLU A 171 14.86 3.65 2.97
C GLU A 171 16.28 3.22 3.33
N TYR A 172 16.58 3.20 4.61
CA TYR A 172 17.74 2.51 5.16
C TYR A 172 17.26 1.30 5.94
N SER A 173 17.90 0.16 5.72
CA SER A 173 17.65 -1.04 6.52
C SER A 173 18.94 -1.81 6.79
N LYS A 174 18.98 -2.41 7.99
CA LYS A 174 20.00 -3.34 8.41
C LYS A 174 19.39 -4.74 8.45
N ASN A 175 19.96 -5.64 7.64
CA ASN A 175 19.46 -6.98 7.43
C ASN A 175 20.45 -8.01 8.00
N ASN A 176 19.96 -8.93 8.83
CA ASN A 176 20.73 -10.04 9.37
C ASN A 176 20.11 -11.35 8.84
N ILE A 177 20.87 -12.09 8.05
CA ILE A 177 20.39 -13.31 7.39
C ILE A 177 21.08 -14.50 8.02
N LYS A 178 20.29 -15.40 8.60
CA LYS A 178 20.75 -16.66 9.19
C LYS A 178 20.22 -17.80 8.34
N CYS A 179 21.09 -18.68 7.88
CA CYS A 179 20.71 -19.88 7.15
C CYS A 179 20.96 -21.12 7.99
N SER A 180 20.05 -22.09 7.93
CA SER A 180 20.23 -23.38 8.57
C SER A 180 21.13 -24.29 7.72
N THR A 181 21.54 -25.42 8.28
CA THR A 181 22.30 -26.46 7.57
C THR A 181 21.53 -27.07 6.39
N LEU A 182 20.21 -26.92 6.37
CA LEU A 182 19.32 -27.41 5.32
C LEU A 182 19.14 -26.41 4.17
N PHE A 183 19.81 -25.27 4.22
CA PHE A 183 19.76 -24.27 3.16
C PHE A 183 20.27 -24.84 1.83
N SER A 184 19.50 -24.65 0.77
CA SER A 184 19.73 -25.30 -0.52
C SER A 184 20.60 -24.50 -1.48
N GLY A 185 20.86 -23.23 -1.16
CA GLY A 185 21.72 -22.37 -1.96
C GLY A 185 23.19 -22.78 -1.86
N SER A 186 23.94 -22.59 -2.96
CA SER A 186 25.37 -22.89 -3.03
C SER A 186 26.17 -21.68 -3.52
N GLY A 187 27.47 -21.69 -3.33
CA GLY A 187 28.36 -20.62 -3.82
C GLY A 187 28.00 -19.24 -3.26
N TYR A 188 27.68 -18.31 -4.14
CA TYR A 188 27.34 -16.93 -3.77
C TYR A 188 26.13 -16.85 -2.83
N GLU A 189 25.11 -17.70 -3.02
CA GLU A 189 23.92 -17.71 -2.16
C GLU A 189 24.26 -18.11 -0.71
N SER A 190 25.08 -19.12 -0.55
CA SER A 190 25.61 -19.51 0.80
C SER A 190 26.46 -18.40 1.42
N SER A 191 27.16 -17.61 0.61
CA SER A 191 27.95 -16.47 1.12
C SER A 191 27.07 -15.32 1.64
N GLN A 192 25.81 -15.26 1.24
CA GLN A 192 24.84 -14.30 1.79
C GLN A 192 24.35 -14.68 3.18
N CYS A 193 24.48 -15.93 3.56
CA CYS A 193 24.18 -16.48 4.87
C CYS A 193 25.25 -16.20 5.93
N ALA A 194 26.15 -15.27 5.67
CA ALA A 194 27.22 -14.95 6.62
C ALA A 194 26.65 -14.28 7.88
N THR A 195 27.28 -14.55 9.01
CA THR A 195 26.94 -14.03 10.35
C THR A 195 27.01 -12.50 10.49
N LYS A 196 27.36 -11.78 9.44
CA LYS A 196 27.50 -10.32 9.43
C LYS A 196 26.23 -9.67 8.91
N SER A 197 25.71 -8.71 9.68
CA SER A 197 24.62 -7.85 9.23
C SER A 197 25.03 -7.02 8.00
N ARG A 198 24.09 -6.76 7.11
CA ARG A 198 24.27 -6.03 5.86
C ARG A 198 23.41 -4.79 5.83
N ASP A 199 24.00 -3.70 5.37
CA ASP A 199 23.32 -2.42 5.25
C ASP A 199 22.75 -2.27 3.84
N GLU A 200 21.53 -1.76 3.74
CA GLU A 200 20.84 -1.46 2.50
C GLU A 200 20.33 -0.01 2.52
N PHE A 201 20.70 0.77 1.51
CA PHE A 201 20.09 2.04 1.18
C PHE A 201 19.29 1.85 -0.10
N LYS A 202 17.98 2.06 -0.05
CA LYS A 202 17.10 1.77 -1.16
C LYS A 202 16.29 3.02 -1.52
N LEU A 203 16.33 3.39 -2.80
CA LEU A 203 15.45 4.39 -3.37
C LEU A 203 14.24 3.67 -3.97
N ASN A 204 13.06 4.10 -3.60
CA ASN A 204 11.80 3.58 -4.11
C ASN A 204 11.07 4.70 -4.84
N ALA A 205 10.44 4.38 -5.97
CA ALA A 205 9.52 5.23 -6.69
C ALA A 205 8.24 4.43 -6.98
N ASN A 206 7.10 5.03 -6.68
CA ASN A 206 5.79 4.43 -6.91
C ASN A 206 4.91 5.41 -7.66
N TRP A 207 4.40 5.01 -8.81
CA TRP A 207 3.38 5.72 -9.55
C TRP A 207 2.07 4.94 -9.49
N THR A 208 0.97 5.63 -9.19
CA THR A 208 -0.36 5.02 -9.12
C THR A 208 -1.36 5.84 -9.89
N LYS A 209 -2.26 5.16 -10.61
CA LYS A 209 -3.43 5.76 -11.25
C LYS A 209 -4.67 4.93 -10.91
N ASN A 210 -5.66 5.56 -10.29
CA ASN A 210 -6.89 4.90 -9.85
C ASN A 210 -8.12 5.71 -10.29
N THR A 211 -8.88 5.16 -11.23
CA THR A 211 -10.13 5.73 -11.76
C THR A 211 -11.34 4.87 -11.42
N LEU A 212 -11.24 3.99 -10.42
CA LEU A 212 -12.35 3.11 -10.02
C LEU A 212 -13.54 3.92 -9.52
N ASN A 213 -14.73 3.54 -9.96
CA ASN A 213 -15.99 4.20 -9.59
C ASN A 213 -16.41 3.93 -8.14
N ASP A 214 -15.99 2.81 -7.54
CA ASP A 214 -16.25 2.42 -6.16
C ASP A 214 -15.03 1.77 -5.53
N TYR A 215 -14.84 1.98 -4.21
CA TYR A 215 -13.69 1.43 -3.49
C TYR A 215 -13.87 -0.04 -3.10
N LEU A 216 -15.08 -0.41 -2.68
CA LEU A 216 -15.37 -1.77 -2.18
C LEU A 216 -15.83 -2.70 -3.30
N TYR A 217 -16.70 -2.19 -4.19
CA TYR A 217 -17.33 -2.98 -5.24
C TYR A 217 -17.17 -2.29 -6.61
N PRO A 218 -15.94 -2.15 -7.11
CA PRO A 218 -15.72 -1.50 -8.39
C PRO A 218 -16.38 -2.29 -9.52
N SER A 219 -17.11 -1.60 -10.35
CA SER A 219 -17.75 -2.15 -11.56
C SER A 219 -17.16 -1.56 -12.85
N GLU A 220 -16.47 -0.43 -12.74
CA GLU A 220 -15.89 0.30 -13.88
C GLU A 220 -14.61 1.02 -13.47
N GLY A 221 -13.69 1.18 -14.43
CA GLY A 221 -12.45 1.93 -14.25
C GLY A 221 -11.21 1.05 -14.22
N ILE A 222 -10.08 1.70 -13.98
CA ILE A 222 -8.77 1.04 -13.92
C ILE A 222 -8.03 1.42 -12.65
N ASN A 223 -7.20 0.48 -12.19
CA ASN A 223 -6.21 0.73 -11.15
C ASN A 223 -4.85 0.19 -11.64
N ASN A 224 -3.91 1.10 -11.81
CA ASN A 224 -2.56 0.81 -12.26
C ASN A 224 -1.55 1.22 -11.20
N SER A 225 -0.52 0.42 -10.99
CA SER A 225 0.66 0.81 -10.23
C SER A 225 1.95 0.43 -10.97
N LEU A 226 2.95 1.27 -10.83
CA LEU A 226 4.32 1.01 -11.25
C LEU A 226 5.23 1.31 -10.06
N ASP A 227 5.91 0.30 -9.57
CA ASP A 227 6.85 0.35 -8.47
C ASP A 227 8.25 0.09 -9.00
N ALA A 228 9.18 1.00 -8.77
CA ALA A 228 10.58 0.85 -9.12
C ALA A 228 11.44 1.05 -7.88
N ASN A 229 12.33 0.11 -7.63
CA ASN A 229 13.22 0.13 -6.47
C ASN A 229 14.65 -0.10 -6.93
N ILE A 230 15.60 0.63 -6.36
CA ILE A 230 17.01 0.41 -6.57
C ILE A 230 17.78 0.48 -5.25
N SER A 231 18.58 -0.52 -5.00
CA SER A 231 19.52 -0.55 -3.87
C SER A 231 20.74 0.27 -4.24
N LEU A 232 21.01 1.35 -3.52
CA LEU A 232 22.08 2.31 -3.82
C LEU A 232 23.47 1.74 -3.48
N PRO A 233 24.53 2.20 -4.15
CA PRO A 233 25.89 1.74 -3.90
C PRO A 233 26.52 2.25 -2.59
N LEU A 234 25.71 2.68 -1.65
CA LEU A 234 26.10 3.09 -0.29
C LEU A 234 26.10 1.93 0.71
N GLY A 235 25.36 0.84 0.40
CA GLY A 235 25.25 -0.36 1.21
C GLY A 235 25.91 -1.59 0.58
N ASP A 236 25.55 -2.77 1.07
CA ASP A 236 26.10 -4.06 0.64
C ASP A 236 25.42 -4.65 -0.59
N TYR A 237 24.21 -4.17 -0.92
CA TYR A 237 23.37 -4.72 -1.98
C TYR A 237 23.50 -3.93 -3.29
N ARG A 238 23.32 -4.63 -4.41
CA ARG A 238 23.35 -4.08 -5.77
C ARG A 238 22.29 -4.79 -6.59
N TYR A 239 21.05 -4.36 -6.47
CA TYR A 239 19.95 -4.86 -7.28
C TYR A 239 18.92 -3.76 -7.54
N TYR A 240 18.10 -3.99 -8.54
CA TYR A 240 16.90 -3.21 -8.78
C TYR A 240 15.70 -4.13 -8.99
N SER A 241 14.51 -3.62 -8.76
CA SER A 241 13.27 -4.30 -9.08
C SER A 241 12.25 -3.32 -9.66
N VAL A 242 11.44 -3.82 -10.58
CA VAL A 242 10.32 -3.09 -11.18
C VAL A 242 9.10 -4.01 -11.15
N SER A 243 8.01 -3.50 -10.62
CA SER A 243 6.70 -4.18 -10.56
C SER A 243 5.66 -3.30 -11.25
N ALA A 244 5.01 -3.80 -12.29
CA ALA A 244 3.89 -3.14 -12.93
C ALA A 244 2.63 -3.97 -12.70
N ASN A 245 1.58 -3.35 -12.14
CA ASN A 245 0.30 -3.99 -11.88
C ASN A 245 -0.81 -3.24 -12.62
N HIS A 246 -1.70 -4.00 -13.22
CA HIS A 246 -2.88 -3.50 -13.90
C HIS A 246 -4.13 -4.23 -13.41
N SER A 247 -5.18 -3.49 -13.14
CA SER A 247 -6.53 -4.03 -12.92
C SER A 247 -7.52 -3.18 -13.67
N SER A 248 -8.38 -3.81 -14.47
CA SER A 248 -9.48 -3.14 -15.15
C SER A 248 -10.79 -3.81 -14.83
N TYR A 249 -11.83 -3.01 -14.71
CA TYR A 249 -13.19 -3.42 -14.44
C TYR A 249 -14.08 -2.89 -15.56
N ALA A 250 -14.89 -3.78 -16.13
CA ALA A 250 -15.85 -3.43 -17.18
C ALA A 250 -17.20 -4.10 -16.90
N PRO A 251 -18.33 -3.35 -16.92
CA PRO A 251 -19.64 -3.93 -16.75
C PRO A 251 -19.98 -4.79 -17.96
N VAL A 252 -20.29 -6.05 -17.73
CA VAL A 252 -20.80 -6.99 -18.77
C VAL A 252 -22.32 -6.95 -18.80
N SER A 253 -22.94 -6.76 -17.64
CA SER A 253 -24.38 -6.53 -17.47
C SER A 253 -24.59 -5.61 -16.26
N ASN A 254 -25.86 -5.29 -15.96
CA ASN A 254 -26.20 -4.48 -14.78
C ASN A 254 -25.72 -5.06 -13.46
N THR A 255 -25.51 -6.38 -13.40
CA THR A 255 -25.14 -7.10 -12.17
C THR A 255 -23.79 -7.81 -12.27
N THR A 256 -23.21 -7.95 -13.47
CA THR A 256 -21.99 -8.72 -13.71
C THR A 256 -20.87 -7.82 -14.20
N THR A 257 -19.74 -7.90 -13.56
CA THR A 257 -18.52 -7.15 -13.88
C THR A 257 -17.39 -8.10 -14.28
N LEU A 258 -16.74 -7.84 -15.40
CA LEU A 258 -15.48 -8.47 -15.78
C LEU A 258 -14.32 -7.73 -15.15
N LYS A 259 -13.52 -8.46 -14.36
CA LYS A 259 -12.26 -7.98 -13.81
C LYS A 259 -11.10 -8.66 -14.52
N LEU A 260 -10.23 -7.89 -15.16
CA LEU A 260 -8.96 -8.35 -15.71
C LEU A 260 -7.82 -7.83 -14.84
N THR A 261 -6.86 -8.70 -14.50
CA THR A 261 -5.66 -8.29 -13.80
C THR A 261 -4.42 -8.80 -14.52
N GLY A 262 -3.35 -8.02 -14.45
CA GLY A 262 -2.04 -8.39 -14.96
C GLY A 262 -0.95 -7.85 -14.03
N SER A 263 0.10 -8.62 -13.80
CA SER A 263 1.33 -8.14 -13.18
C SER A 263 2.56 -8.57 -13.97
N LEU A 264 3.53 -7.69 -13.99
CA LEU A 264 4.88 -7.90 -14.53
C LEU A 264 5.87 -7.50 -13.46
N ASP A 265 6.64 -8.44 -12.97
CA ASP A 265 7.64 -8.25 -11.94
C ASP A 265 9.02 -8.62 -12.50
N LEU A 266 9.99 -7.73 -12.37
CA LEU A 266 11.38 -7.91 -12.76
C LEU A 266 12.27 -7.56 -11.57
N ALA A 267 13.23 -8.42 -11.24
CA ALA A 267 14.25 -8.11 -10.24
C ALA A 267 15.61 -8.65 -10.73
N LYS A 268 16.65 -7.82 -10.64
CA LYS A 268 17.99 -8.19 -11.15
C LYS A 268 19.10 -7.50 -10.37
N GLY A 269 20.21 -8.21 -10.21
CA GLY A 269 21.45 -7.64 -9.71
C GLY A 269 22.15 -6.76 -10.74
N TYR A 270 22.94 -5.79 -10.30
CA TYR A 270 23.75 -4.93 -11.17
C TYR A 270 25.18 -4.80 -10.67
N SER A 271 26.08 -4.19 -11.46
CA SER A 271 27.51 -4.04 -11.17
C SER A 271 28.20 -5.36 -10.80
N GLY A 272 27.91 -6.43 -11.54
CA GLY A 272 28.50 -7.75 -11.33
C GLY A 272 28.02 -8.50 -10.09
N LYS A 273 27.01 -7.98 -9.36
CA LYS A 273 26.35 -8.66 -8.24
C LYS A 273 25.12 -9.41 -8.72
N VAL A 274 24.88 -10.55 -8.11
CA VAL A 274 23.68 -11.37 -8.35
C VAL A 274 22.54 -10.87 -7.45
N LEU A 275 21.30 -11.00 -7.91
CA LEU A 275 20.12 -10.72 -7.10
C LEU A 275 20.16 -11.54 -5.79
N PRO A 276 19.94 -10.94 -4.61
CA PRO A 276 19.82 -11.68 -3.37
C PRO A 276 18.75 -12.76 -3.48
N PHE A 277 19.02 -13.97 -3.00
CA PHE A 277 18.13 -15.13 -3.16
C PHE A 277 16.72 -14.89 -2.59
N TYR A 278 16.62 -14.16 -1.48
CA TYR A 278 15.36 -13.83 -0.83
C TYR A 278 14.59 -12.67 -1.48
N LYS A 279 15.18 -12.01 -2.49
CA LYS A 279 14.52 -10.99 -3.34
C LYS A 279 14.04 -11.57 -4.68
N ARG A 280 14.22 -12.87 -4.90
CA ARG A 280 13.73 -13.55 -6.09
C ARG A 280 12.21 -13.63 -6.11
N LEU A 281 11.67 -13.75 -7.29
CA LEU A 281 10.24 -13.81 -7.57
C LEU A 281 9.76 -15.27 -7.57
N PHE A 282 8.60 -15.51 -6.97
CA PHE A 282 8.00 -16.83 -6.86
C PHE A 282 6.56 -16.80 -7.35
N GLY A 283 6.09 -17.89 -7.92
CA GLY A 283 4.71 -18.11 -8.30
C GLY A 283 4.10 -19.30 -7.56
N GLY A 284 2.77 -19.37 -7.56
CA GLY A 284 1.98 -20.40 -6.86
C GLY A 284 1.38 -19.88 -5.54
N GLY A 285 0.27 -20.47 -5.15
CA GLY A 285 -0.51 -20.06 -3.99
C GLY A 285 -1.70 -19.16 -4.33
N SER A 286 -2.55 -18.93 -3.33
CA SER A 286 -3.81 -18.16 -3.46
C SER A 286 -3.61 -16.71 -3.93
N GLY A 287 -2.45 -16.14 -3.65
CA GLY A 287 -2.10 -14.76 -4.05
C GLY A 287 -1.57 -14.62 -5.47
N SER A 288 -1.26 -15.71 -6.18
CA SER A 288 -0.75 -15.68 -7.55
C SER A 288 -1.46 -16.64 -8.47
N VAL A 289 -1.17 -17.95 -8.40
CA VAL A 289 -1.80 -19.00 -9.23
C VAL A 289 -2.49 -19.99 -8.33
N ARG A 290 -3.83 -19.95 -8.29
CA ARG A 290 -4.66 -20.87 -7.50
C ARG A 290 -4.49 -22.30 -8.00
N GLY A 291 -4.58 -23.28 -7.10
CA GLY A 291 -4.40 -24.70 -7.41
C GLY A 291 -2.95 -25.18 -7.33
N PHE A 292 -1.99 -24.27 -7.26
CA PHE A 292 -0.59 -24.61 -7.02
C PHE A 292 -0.20 -24.28 -5.57
N GLY A 293 0.71 -25.05 -5.00
CA GLY A 293 1.26 -24.78 -3.68
C GLY A 293 2.01 -23.43 -3.66
N ASN A 294 2.15 -22.84 -2.46
CA ASN A 294 2.88 -21.59 -2.31
C ASN A 294 4.34 -21.73 -2.77
N LYS A 295 4.82 -20.79 -3.60
CA LYS A 295 6.18 -20.75 -4.16
C LYS A 295 6.59 -22.00 -4.94
N THR A 296 5.66 -22.79 -5.49
CA THR A 296 5.98 -24.03 -6.21
C THR A 296 6.22 -23.86 -7.70
N LEU A 297 5.86 -22.70 -8.25
CA LEU A 297 6.07 -22.38 -9.66
C LEU A 297 7.37 -21.61 -9.86
N GLY A 298 8.12 -21.98 -10.89
CA GLY A 298 9.37 -21.32 -11.27
C GLY A 298 10.59 -22.24 -11.13
N PRO A 299 11.81 -21.68 -11.25
CA PRO A 299 13.05 -22.44 -11.12
C PRO A 299 13.19 -23.13 -9.77
N LEU A 300 13.75 -24.34 -9.78
CA LEU A 300 14.03 -25.14 -8.59
C LEU A 300 15.53 -25.36 -8.39
N TYR A 301 15.92 -25.60 -7.14
CA TYR A 301 17.24 -26.15 -6.82
C TYR A 301 17.29 -27.64 -7.19
N PRO A 302 18.50 -28.26 -7.28
CA PRO A 302 18.63 -29.69 -7.59
C PRO A 302 17.90 -30.63 -6.62
N ASN A 303 17.66 -30.18 -5.38
CA ASN A 303 16.90 -30.91 -4.37
C ASN A 303 15.38 -30.71 -4.44
N GLY A 304 14.87 -30.05 -5.50
CA GLY A 304 13.44 -29.81 -5.71
C GLY A 304 12.84 -28.62 -4.94
N LYS A 305 13.63 -27.93 -4.11
CA LYS A 305 13.14 -26.72 -3.42
C LYS A 305 13.06 -25.53 -4.38
N ALA A 306 12.13 -24.62 -4.12
CA ALA A 306 11.95 -23.42 -4.92
C ALA A 306 13.17 -22.49 -4.87
N LYS A 307 13.70 -22.15 -6.04
CA LYS A 307 14.81 -21.22 -6.19
C LYS A 307 14.36 -19.78 -6.43
N GLY A 308 13.20 -19.63 -7.10
CA GLY A 308 12.67 -18.36 -7.58
C GLY A 308 13.37 -17.83 -8.83
N GLY A 309 12.76 -16.88 -9.51
CA GLY A 309 13.21 -16.28 -10.76
C GLY A 309 13.55 -14.79 -10.65
N GLU A 310 13.96 -14.19 -11.75
CA GLU A 310 14.22 -12.75 -11.89
C GLU A 310 13.08 -12.05 -12.65
N LEU A 311 12.17 -12.81 -13.28
CA LEU A 311 11.02 -12.32 -14.02
C LEU A 311 9.80 -13.16 -13.65
N ALA A 312 8.66 -12.48 -13.36
CA ALA A 312 7.36 -13.11 -13.20
C ALA A 312 6.31 -12.32 -13.99
N ILE A 313 5.45 -13.05 -14.71
CA ILE A 313 4.32 -12.48 -15.45
C ILE A 313 3.09 -13.26 -15.03
N LEU A 314 2.09 -12.57 -14.51
CA LEU A 314 0.85 -13.16 -14.06
C LEU A 314 -0.34 -12.44 -14.68
N GLY A 315 -1.42 -13.17 -14.93
CA GLY A 315 -2.66 -12.61 -15.43
C GLY A 315 -3.86 -13.39 -14.93
N SER A 316 -4.98 -12.73 -14.74
CA SER A 316 -6.25 -13.36 -14.44
C SER A 316 -7.43 -12.62 -15.07
N ALA A 317 -8.49 -13.40 -15.35
CA ALA A 317 -9.80 -12.90 -15.74
C ALA A 317 -10.83 -13.47 -14.76
N ASN A 318 -11.64 -12.60 -14.16
CA ASN A 318 -12.65 -12.98 -13.20
C ASN A 318 -13.98 -12.34 -13.58
N LEU A 319 -15.06 -13.10 -13.52
CA LEU A 319 -16.42 -12.60 -13.58
C LEU A 319 -16.94 -12.45 -12.15
N ILE A 320 -17.36 -11.23 -11.80
CA ILE A 320 -17.93 -10.89 -10.51
C ILE A 320 -19.43 -10.76 -10.71
N THR A 321 -20.21 -11.57 -10.03
CA THR A 321 -21.66 -11.60 -10.12
C THR A 321 -22.24 -11.74 -8.72
N PRO A 322 -23.49 -11.29 -8.47
CA PRO A 322 -24.18 -11.50 -7.21
C PRO A 322 -24.26 -13.00 -6.87
N ALA A 323 -24.26 -13.32 -5.58
CA ALA A 323 -24.39 -14.70 -5.13
C ALA A 323 -25.82 -15.21 -5.38
N PHE A 324 -25.97 -16.32 -6.12
CA PHE A 324 -27.25 -16.90 -6.56
C PHE A 324 -28.15 -17.37 -5.42
N PHE A 325 -27.63 -17.49 -4.21
CA PHE A 325 -28.34 -18.12 -3.07
C PHE A 325 -29.00 -17.13 -2.12
N PHE A 326 -28.91 -15.83 -2.38
CA PHE A 326 -29.44 -14.78 -1.51
C PHE A 326 -30.29 -13.84 -2.35
N GLU A 327 -31.62 -13.91 -2.19
CA GLU A 327 -32.61 -13.14 -2.94
C GLU A 327 -32.55 -11.63 -2.73
N ASP A 328 -31.77 -11.13 -1.76
CA ASP A 328 -31.84 -9.69 -1.35
C ASP A 328 -30.47 -9.02 -1.14
N ASN A 329 -29.40 -9.49 -1.79
CA ASN A 329 -28.06 -8.95 -1.53
C ASN A 329 -27.31 -8.52 -2.79
N ASP A 330 -27.68 -7.37 -3.34
CA ASP A 330 -26.87 -6.60 -4.32
C ASP A 330 -25.46 -6.25 -3.81
N LYS A 331 -25.19 -6.50 -2.50
CA LYS A 331 -23.92 -6.17 -1.82
C LYS A 331 -22.99 -7.37 -1.60
N MET A 332 -23.43 -8.60 -1.86
CA MET A 332 -22.55 -9.78 -1.82
C MET A 332 -22.13 -10.18 -3.24
N ARG A 333 -20.95 -9.77 -3.63
CA ARG A 333 -20.32 -10.11 -4.92
C ARG A 333 -18.99 -10.83 -4.75
#